data_74ece7b3abd660546fe1c2c18a765ed0
#
_entry.id   74ece7b3abd660546fe1c2c18a765ed0
#
_cell.length_a   1.000
_cell.length_b   1.000
_cell.length_c   1.000
_cell.angle_alpha   90.00
_cell.angle_beta   90.00
_cell.angle_gamma   90.00
#
_symmetry.space_group_name_H-M   'P 1'
#
loop_
_entity.id
_entity.type
_entity.pdbx_description
1 polymer ?
#
loop_
_entity_poly.entity_id
_entity_poly.type
_entity_poly.pdbx_seq_one_letter_code
_entity_poly.pdbx_strand_id
1 'polypeptide(L)'
;MQERFPLPLVSLLAASFAVLSLALFGADPAGSPRWWAQLVLLALVFLALLLRYRVTDEWKDFAHDSSVYPRRPLQRGAISVRTLMLLGIAALALELGGVVAVSGGPGLLAYLPVLVLSAITAVEFFARRVLARRFTLSFVLHELVYLPLFGWAAFALGAPLTAGTLAGVAAGTLLFVVAEVVRKFEPRFAPDGAMVADTYSAVWGRTAAIVVIVLSLLASALLAVAAGAGVVVTVVAAAFCVAIAALRRSDRAVMVLGGLSVPALAAAMLS
;
A
#
# COMPACT_ATOMS: atom_id res chain seq x y z
N MET A 1 10.10 -3.25 -16.85
CA MET A 1 8.89 -3.04 -16.03
C MET A 1 8.76 -4.08 -14.91
N GLN A 2 8.85 -5.38 -15.22
CA GLN A 2 8.70 -6.46 -14.19
C GLN A 2 9.70 -6.34 -13.02
N GLU A 3 10.93 -5.88 -13.25
CA GLU A 3 11.94 -5.70 -12.20
C GLU A 3 11.53 -4.66 -11.13
N ARG A 4 10.72 -3.69 -11.51
CA ARG A 4 10.35 -2.55 -10.65
C ARG A 4 8.87 -2.51 -10.28
N PHE A 5 8.04 -3.21 -11.04
CA PHE A 5 6.62 -3.37 -10.83
C PHE A 5 6.24 -4.83 -11.14
N PRO A 6 6.46 -5.75 -10.19
CA PRO A 6 6.14 -7.16 -10.37
C PRO A 6 4.61 -7.32 -10.38
N LEU A 7 4.01 -7.23 -11.57
CA LEU A 7 2.55 -7.26 -11.78
C LEU A 7 1.83 -8.31 -10.95
N PRO A 8 2.27 -9.59 -10.89
CA PRO A 8 1.54 -10.58 -10.10
C PRO A 8 1.45 -10.22 -8.61
N LEU A 9 2.56 -9.75 -8.02
CA LEU A 9 2.59 -9.37 -6.61
C LEU A 9 1.74 -8.12 -6.33
N VAL A 10 1.84 -7.11 -7.19
CA VAL A 10 1.08 -5.86 -7.03
C VAL A 10 -0.41 -6.09 -7.27
N SER A 11 -0.77 -6.97 -8.22
CA SER A 11 -2.17 -7.37 -8.44
C SER A 11 -2.73 -8.15 -7.26
N LEU A 12 -1.95 -9.06 -6.66
CA LEU A 12 -2.33 -9.76 -5.44
C LEU A 12 -2.58 -8.77 -4.29
N LEU A 13 -1.69 -7.79 -4.13
CA LEU A 13 -1.82 -6.76 -3.10
C LEU A 13 -3.08 -5.90 -3.32
N ALA A 14 -3.32 -5.44 -4.56
CA ALA A 14 -4.51 -4.68 -4.93
C ALA A 14 -5.80 -5.48 -4.67
N ALA A 15 -5.83 -6.75 -5.05
CA ALA A 15 -6.95 -7.65 -4.79
C ALA A 15 -7.16 -7.86 -3.28
N SER A 16 -6.07 -7.99 -2.50
CA SER A 16 -6.16 -8.12 -1.04
C SER A 16 -6.80 -6.90 -0.38
N PHE A 17 -6.44 -5.68 -0.81
CA PHE A 17 -7.05 -4.45 -0.31
C PHE A 17 -8.50 -4.29 -0.76
N ALA A 18 -8.86 -4.78 -1.94
CA ALA A 18 -10.26 -4.82 -2.39
C ALA A 18 -11.09 -5.80 -1.54
N VAL A 19 -10.59 -7.01 -1.29
CA VAL A 19 -11.21 -8.00 -0.39
C VAL A 19 -11.36 -7.42 1.02
N LEU A 20 -10.31 -6.81 1.54
CA LEU A 20 -10.32 -6.13 2.84
C LEU A 20 -11.41 -5.05 2.93
N SER A 21 -11.51 -4.21 1.89
CA SER A 21 -12.54 -3.15 1.84
C SER A 21 -13.95 -3.74 1.84
N LEU A 22 -14.19 -4.81 1.07
CA LEU A 22 -15.48 -5.50 1.03
C LEU A 22 -15.80 -6.18 2.36
N ALA A 23 -14.81 -6.79 3.02
CA ALA A 23 -15.00 -7.44 4.30
C ALA A 23 -15.34 -6.45 5.43
N LEU A 24 -14.73 -5.26 5.40
CA LEU A 24 -14.92 -4.24 6.45
C LEU A 24 -16.12 -3.31 6.19
N PHE A 25 -16.47 -3.08 4.94
CA PHE A 25 -17.41 -2.02 4.54
C PHE A 25 -18.54 -2.51 3.63
N GLY A 26 -18.42 -3.67 3.02
CA GLY A 26 -19.40 -4.21 2.09
C GLY A 26 -20.66 -4.70 2.79
N ALA A 27 -21.83 -4.44 2.18
CA ALA A 27 -23.12 -4.95 2.64
C ALA A 27 -23.59 -6.19 1.85
N ASP A 28 -23.00 -6.43 0.68
CA ASP A 28 -23.39 -7.53 -0.19
C ASP A 28 -22.79 -8.87 0.29
N PRO A 29 -23.57 -9.97 0.26
CA PRO A 29 -23.05 -11.28 0.62
C PRO A 29 -21.83 -11.67 -0.23
N ALA A 30 -20.80 -12.21 0.40
CA ALA A 30 -19.60 -12.69 -0.29
C ALA A 30 -19.98 -13.72 -1.37
N GLY A 31 -19.40 -13.58 -2.56
CA GLY A 31 -19.68 -14.44 -3.72
C GLY A 31 -20.92 -14.06 -4.53
N SER A 32 -21.71 -13.05 -4.14
CA SER A 32 -22.80 -12.54 -4.97
C SER A 32 -22.27 -11.86 -6.25
N PRO A 33 -23.06 -11.79 -7.35
CA PRO A 33 -22.61 -11.11 -8.57
C PRO A 33 -22.16 -9.65 -8.33
N ARG A 34 -22.85 -8.93 -7.43
CA ARG A 34 -22.53 -7.56 -7.09
C ARG A 34 -21.21 -7.46 -6.30
N TRP A 35 -21.01 -8.38 -5.36
CA TRP A 35 -19.75 -8.48 -4.60
C TRP A 35 -18.56 -8.69 -5.54
N TRP A 36 -18.68 -9.61 -6.54
CA TRP A 36 -17.63 -9.83 -7.53
C TRP A 36 -17.36 -8.60 -8.40
N ALA A 37 -18.42 -7.90 -8.83
CA ALA A 37 -18.27 -6.66 -9.59
C ALA A 37 -17.53 -5.58 -8.78
N GLN A 38 -17.90 -5.38 -7.51
CA GLN A 38 -17.23 -4.45 -6.60
C GLN A 38 -15.78 -4.85 -6.35
N LEU A 39 -15.50 -6.15 -6.15
CA LEU A 39 -14.14 -6.66 -5.97
C LEU A 39 -13.24 -6.31 -7.16
N VAL A 40 -13.70 -6.58 -8.38
CA VAL A 40 -12.92 -6.28 -9.59
C VAL A 40 -12.67 -4.78 -9.74
N LEU A 41 -13.71 -3.97 -9.57
CA LEU A 41 -13.59 -2.51 -9.71
C LEU A 41 -12.68 -1.91 -8.63
N LEU A 42 -12.82 -2.30 -7.37
CA LEU A 42 -11.94 -1.85 -6.30
C LEU A 42 -10.49 -2.30 -6.53
N ALA A 43 -10.28 -3.56 -6.93
CA ALA A 43 -8.94 -4.07 -7.25
C ALA A 43 -8.30 -3.28 -8.40
N LEU A 44 -9.07 -2.89 -9.42
CA LEU A 44 -8.59 -2.02 -10.51
C LEU A 44 -8.22 -0.62 -10.00
N VAL A 45 -9.01 -0.02 -9.12
CA VAL A 45 -8.68 1.29 -8.51
C VAL A 45 -7.40 1.19 -7.69
N PHE A 46 -7.27 0.20 -6.80
CA PHE A 46 -6.04 0.01 -6.02
C PHE A 46 -4.83 -0.27 -6.91
N LEU A 47 -4.97 -1.10 -7.94
CA LEU A 47 -3.88 -1.41 -8.88
C LEU A 47 -3.44 -0.17 -9.66
N ALA A 48 -4.40 0.62 -10.15
CA ALA A 48 -4.13 1.85 -10.90
C ALA A 48 -3.44 2.91 -10.01
N LEU A 49 -3.90 3.07 -8.77
CA LEU A 49 -3.25 3.93 -7.77
C LEU A 49 -1.79 3.49 -7.52
N LEU A 50 -1.55 2.20 -7.26
CA LEU A 50 -0.21 1.68 -7.02
C LEU A 50 0.71 1.86 -8.23
N LEU A 51 0.18 1.67 -9.45
CA LEU A 51 0.92 1.92 -10.69
C LEU A 51 1.24 3.42 -10.84
N ARG A 52 0.28 4.30 -10.59
CA ARG A 52 0.47 5.75 -10.64
C ARG A 52 1.54 6.21 -9.64
N TYR A 53 1.50 5.69 -8.41
CA TYR A 53 2.54 5.98 -7.42
C TYR A 53 3.91 5.51 -7.87
N ARG A 54 3.98 4.31 -8.47
CA ARG A 54 5.23 3.81 -9.01
C ARG A 54 5.80 4.70 -10.10
N VAL A 55 4.95 5.18 -11.01
CA VAL A 55 5.36 6.13 -12.06
C VAL A 55 5.86 7.44 -11.46
N THR A 56 5.15 7.97 -10.46
CA THR A 56 5.51 9.20 -9.76
C THR A 56 6.86 9.06 -9.05
N ASP A 57 7.11 7.93 -8.36
CA ASP A 57 8.39 7.66 -7.70
C ASP A 57 9.55 7.60 -8.71
N GLU A 58 9.39 6.88 -9.83
CA GLU A 58 10.43 6.79 -10.86
C GLU A 58 10.79 8.17 -11.44
N TRP A 59 9.79 9.06 -11.61
CA TRP A 59 10.01 10.41 -12.08
C TRP A 59 10.67 11.29 -11.02
N LYS A 60 10.15 11.27 -9.81
CA LYS A 60 10.61 12.08 -8.67
C LYS A 60 12.06 11.77 -8.31
N ASP A 61 12.41 10.47 -8.29
CA ASP A 61 13.70 9.98 -7.86
C ASP A 61 14.73 9.85 -9.01
N PHE A 62 14.38 10.29 -10.23
CA PHE A 62 15.21 10.09 -11.43
C PHE A 62 16.67 10.52 -11.25
N ALA A 63 16.91 11.71 -10.70
CA ALA A 63 18.26 12.24 -10.50
C ALA A 63 19.07 11.41 -9.47
N HIS A 64 18.44 11.05 -8.35
CA HIS A 64 19.05 10.19 -7.33
C HIS A 64 19.34 8.80 -7.90
N ASP A 65 18.35 8.18 -8.55
CA ASP A 65 18.47 6.85 -9.12
C ASP A 65 19.53 6.77 -10.23
N SER A 66 19.74 7.85 -10.96
CA SER A 66 20.79 7.91 -12.00
C SER A 66 22.20 7.81 -11.40
N SER A 67 22.42 8.30 -10.19
CA SER A 67 23.71 8.21 -9.51
C SER A 67 23.88 6.89 -8.75
N VAL A 68 22.82 6.41 -8.08
CA VAL A 68 22.91 5.26 -7.17
C VAL A 68 22.57 3.93 -7.86
N TYR A 69 21.63 3.97 -8.82
CA TYR A 69 21.09 2.78 -9.48
C TYR A 69 21.09 2.90 -11.03
N PRO A 70 22.24 3.10 -11.69
CA PRO A 70 22.30 3.41 -13.13
C PRO A 70 21.79 2.28 -14.03
N ARG A 71 21.67 1.04 -13.50
CA ARG A 71 21.15 -0.12 -14.24
C ARG A 71 19.62 -0.24 -14.26
N ARG A 72 18.89 0.65 -13.56
CA ARG A 72 17.41 0.64 -13.57
C ARG A 72 16.87 0.92 -14.98
N PRO A 73 15.67 0.39 -15.33
CA PRO A 73 15.14 0.50 -16.70
C PRO A 73 15.05 1.93 -17.26
N LEU A 74 14.65 2.89 -16.43
CA LEU A 74 14.54 4.29 -16.85
C LEU A 74 15.91 4.92 -17.05
N GLN A 75 16.86 4.69 -16.12
CA GLN A 75 18.22 5.25 -16.17
C GLN A 75 19.04 4.72 -17.34
N ARG A 76 18.89 3.42 -17.68
CA ARG A 76 19.54 2.80 -18.85
C ARG A 76 18.81 3.07 -20.18
N GLY A 77 17.74 3.88 -20.20
CA GLY A 77 17.00 4.22 -21.42
C GLY A 77 16.09 3.10 -21.97
N ALA A 78 15.89 1.98 -21.23
CA ALA A 78 15.00 0.90 -21.65
C ALA A 78 13.53 1.32 -21.69
N ILE A 79 13.17 2.39 -20.98
CA ILE A 79 11.86 3.04 -20.98
C ILE A 79 12.11 4.53 -21.08
N SER A 80 11.41 5.22 -21.99
CA SER A 80 11.52 6.68 -22.11
C SER A 80 10.68 7.37 -21.02
N VAL A 81 11.08 8.58 -20.62
CA VAL A 81 10.29 9.42 -19.70
C VAL A 81 8.89 9.67 -20.28
N ARG A 82 8.76 9.88 -21.60
CA ARG A 82 7.46 10.03 -22.26
C ARG A 82 6.57 8.81 -22.08
N THR A 83 7.10 7.60 -22.28
CA THR A 83 6.35 6.34 -22.05
C THR A 83 5.92 6.23 -20.61
N LEU A 84 6.80 6.55 -19.66
CA LEU A 84 6.49 6.56 -18.24
C LEU A 84 5.33 7.52 -17.90
N MET A 85 5.37 8.75 -18.42
CA MET A 85 4.30 9.74 -18.21
C MET A 85 2.97 9.28 -18.80
N LEU A 86 2.97 8.71 -20.01
CA LEU A 86 1.75 8.17 -20.63
C LEU A 86 1.16 7.03 -19.81
N LEU A 87 1.99 6.15 -19.23
CA LEU A 87 1.53 5.10 -18.30
C LEU A 87 0.91 5.71 -17.03
N GLY A 88 1.49 6.78 -16.49
CA GLY A 88 0.94 7.49 -15.33
C GLY A 88 -0.43 8.12 -15.63
N ILE A 89 -0.58 8.76 -16.80
CA ILE A 89 -1.86 9.34 -17.24
C ILE A 89 -2.91 8.23 -17.45
N ALA A 90 -2.54 7.12 -18.09
CA ALA A 90 -3.42 5.99 -18.30
C ALA A 90 -3.85 5.35 -16.96
N ALA A 91 -2.92 5.22 -16.00
CA ALA A 91 -3.22 4.74 -14.66
C ALA A 91 -4.19 5.69 -13.94
N LEU A 92 -3.98 7.00 -14.00
CA LEU A 92 -4.90 7.99 -13.42
C LEU A 92 -6.29 7.91 -14.06
N ALA A 93 -6.37 7.79 -15.38
CA ALA A 93 -7.65 7.66 -16.09
C ALA A 93 -8.40 6.38 -15.68
N LEU A 94 -7.68 5.25 -15.56
CA LEU A 94 -8.25 3.99 -15.09
C LEU A 94 -8.71 4.08 -13.62
N GLU A 95 -7.92 4.72 -12.76
CA GLU A 95 -8.24 4.97 -11.36
C GLU A 95 -9.52 5.78 -11.22
N LEU A 96 -9.62 6.92 -11.91
CA LEU A 96 -10.81 7.78 -11.86
C LEU A 96 -12.03 7.14 -12.51
N GLY A 97 -11.85 6.42 -13.61
CA GLY A 97 -12.91 5.64 -14.23
C GLY A 97 -13.47 4.56 -13.30
N GLY A 98 -12.60 3.85 -12.59
CA GLY A 98 -12.97 2.89 -11.55
C GLY A 98 -13.70 3.54 -10.37
N VAL A 99 -13.21 4.68 -9.89
CA VAL A 99 -13.88 5.46 -8.83
C VAL A 99 -15.31 5.82 -9.23
N VAL A 100 -15.51 6.33 -10.44
CA VAL A 100 -16.85 6.66 -10.96
C VAL A 100 -17.72 5.41 -11.12
N ALA A 101 -17.14 4.31 -11.60
CA ALA A 101 -17.87 3.06 -11.79
C ALA A 101 -18.36 2.45 -10.47
N VAL A 102 -17.59 2.57 -9.38
CA VAL A 102 -17.95 2.05 -8.05
C VAL A 102 -18.95 2.97 -7.33
N SER A 103 -18.73 4.29 -7.37
CA SER A 103 -19.37 5.23 -6.44
C SER A 103 -20.04 6.44 -7.11
N GLY A 104 -20.06 6.50 -8.46
CA GLY A 104 -20.67 7.59 -9.21
C GLY A 104 -19.97 8.94 -9.01
N GLY A 105 -20.64 10.01 -9.44
CA GLY A 105 -20.14 11.39 -9.32
C GLY A 105 -19.83 11.83 -7.88
N PRO A 106 -20.69 11.56 -6.89
CA PRO A 106 -20.39 11.86 -5.48
C PRO A 106 -19.11 11.17 -4.98
N GLY A 107 -18.80 9.97 -5.49
CA GLY A 107 -17.58 9.25 -5.15
C GLY A 107 -16.31 9.94 -5.61
N LEU A 108 -16.33 10.69 -6.72
CA LEU A 108 -15.20 11.53 -7.12
C LEU A 108 -14.91 12.62 -6.10
N LEU A 109 -15.93 13.24 -5.54
CA LEU A 109 -15.76 14.25 -4.49
C LEU A 109 -15.17 13.62 -3.21
N ALA A 110 -15.66 12.43 -2.82
CA ALA A 110 -15.13 11.69 -1.69
C ALA A 110 -13.68 11.20 -1.94
N TYR A 111 -13.28 11.02 -3.21
CA TYR A 111 -11.92 10.64 -3.61
C TYR A 111 -10.94 11.81 -3.69
N LEU A 112 -11.43 13.05 -3.71
CA LEU A 112 -10.61 14.26 -3.84
C LEU A 112 -9.46 14.34 -2.80
N PRO A 113 -9.65 14.00 -1.51
CA PRO A 113 -8.55 13.98 -0.54
C PRO A 113 -7.41 13.03 -0.93
N VAL A 114 -7.71 11.88 -1.57
CA VAL A 114 -6.69 10.94 -2.08
C VAL A 114 -5.87 11.61 -3.19
N LEU A 115 -6.52 12.28 -4.14
CA LEU A 115 -5.84 13.00 -5.23
C LEU A 115 -4.98 14.13 -4.70
N VAL A 116 -5.51 14.94 -3.79
CA VAL A 116 -4.79 16.08 -3.19
C VAL A 116 -3.56 15.60 -2.44
N LEU A 117 -3.71 14.61 -1.54
CA LEU A 117 -2.58 14.07 -0.80
C LEU A 117 -1.58 13.40 -1.74
N SER A 118 -2.02 12.67 -2.78
CA SER A 118 -1.13 12.09 -3.78
C SER A 118 -0.33 13.16 -4.53
N ALA A 119 -0.96 14.29 -4.89
CA ALA A 119 -0.26 15.40 -5.54
C ALA A 119 0.76 16.06 -4.60
N ILE A 120 0.40 16.25 -3.33
CA ILE A 120 1.29 16.82 -2.30
C ILE A 120 2.47 15.89 -2.01
N THR A 121 2.25 14.57 -1.95
CA THR A 121 3.33 13.58 -1.78
C THR A 121 4.26 13.54 -2.99
N ALA A 122 3.75 13.71 -4.21
CA ALA A 122 4.56 13.77 -5.43
C ALA A 122 5.58 14.91 -5.42
N VAL A 123 5.24 16.03 -4.76
CA VAL A 123 6.14 17.19 -4.59
C VAL A 123 6.80 17.22 -3.19
N GLU A 124 6.84 16.09 -2.48
CA GLU A 124 7.47 15.95 -1.16
C GLU A 124 6.96 17.00 -0.15
N PHE A 125 5.65 17.26 -0.14
CA PHE A 125 5.01 18.23 0.74
C PHE A 125 5.64 19.64 0.67
N PHE A 126 6.24 20.00 -0.48
CA PHE A 126 7.05 21.23 -0.67
C PHE A 126 8.23 21.35 0.32
N ALA A 127 8.58 20.26 1.01
CA ALA A 127 9.57 20.21 2.09
C ALA A 127 10.69 19.20 1.82
N ARG A 128 11.03 18.93 0.55
CA ARG A 128 11.98 17.90 0.12
C ARG A 128 13.29 17.88 0.94
N ARG A 129 13.88 19.06 1.22
CA ARG A 129 15.12 19.16 2.00
C ARG A 129 14.97 18.68 3.44
N VAL A 130 13.79 18.89 4.04
CA VAL A 130 13.49 18.48 5.42
C VAL A 130 13.22 16.97 5.44
N LEU A 131 12.40 16.48 4.51
CA LEU A 131 12.01 15.08 4.44
C LEU A 131 13.19 14.17 4.08
N ALA A 132 14.10 14.61 3.21
CA ALA A 132 15.32 13.88 2.90
C ALA A 132 16.23 13.65 4.14
N ARG A 133 16.13 14.51 5.15
CA ARG A 133 16.89 14.38 6.43
C ARG A 133 16.09 13.67 7.53
N ARG A 134 14.79 13.47 7.35
CA ARG A 134 13.88 12.93 8.36
C ARG A 134 13.07 11.78 7.79
N PHE A 135 13.74 10.67 7.53
CA PHE A 135 13.17 9.49 6.89
C PHE A 135 11.84 9.03 7.52
N THR A 136 11.79 8.94 8.86
CA THR A 136 10.56 8.52 9.59
C THR A 136 9.42 9.50 9.38
N LEU A 137 9.69 10.82 9.37
CA LEU A 137 8.66 11.82 9.08
C LEU A 137 8.16 11.69 7.64
N SER A 138 9.09 11.51 6.70
CA SER A 138 8.75 11.27 5.29
C SER A 138 7.83 10.04 5.16
N PHE A 139 8.21 8.93 5.79
CA PHE A 139 7.38 7.72 5.83
C PHE A 139 5.97 8.00 6.34
N VAL A 140 5.83 8.57 7.54
CA VAL A 140 4.51 8.83 8.14
C VAL A 140 3.64 9.71 7.24
N LEU A 141 4.20 10.77 6.67
CA LEU A 141 3.45 11.68 5.78
C LEU A 141 3.00 10.98 4.48
N HIS A 142 3.82 10.09 3.91
CA HIS A 142 3.44 9.34 2.72
C HIS A 142 2.34 8.31 3.01
N GLU A 143 2.32 7.70 4.19
CA GLU A 143 1.29 6.74 4.58
C GLU A 143 -0.08 7.39 4.86
N LEU A 144 -0.13 8.71 5.14
CA LEU A 144 -1.39 9.41 5.41
C LEU A 144 -2.39 9.35 4.26
N VAL A 145 -1.95 9.15 3.02
CA VAL A 145 -2.83 9.04 1.84
C VAL A 145 -3.76 7.83 1.91
N TYR A 146 -3.36 6.78 2.62
CA TYR A 146 -4.16 5.57 2.73
C TYR A 146 -5.37 5.73 3.67
N LEU A 147 -5.36 6.70 4.58
CA LEU A 147 -6.54 7.04 5.39
C LEU A 147 -7.73 7.49 4.52
N PRO A 148 -7.63 8.53 3.68
CA PRO A 148 -8.74 8.91 2.81
C PRO A 148 -9.02 7.87 1.72
N LEU A 149 -8.06 7.03 1.33
CA LEU A 149 -8.29 5.95 0.38
C LEU A 149 -9.28 4.92 0.93
N PHE A 150 -9.07 4.41 2.15
CA PHE A 150 -10.02 3.51 2.80
C PHE A 150 -11.29 4.24 3.25
N GLY A 151 -11.22 5.53 3.58
CA GLY A 151 -12.40 6.37 3.80
C GLY A 151 -13.28 6.46 2.56
N TRP A 152 -12.68 6.65 1.39
CA TRP A 152 -13.40 6.58 0.12
C TRP A 152 -13.97 5.18 -0.14
N ALA A 153 -13.23 4.10 0.10
CA ALA A 153 -13.74 2.75 -0.08
C ALA A 153 -14.97 2.47 0.81
N ALA A 154 -14.94 2.93 2.08
CA ALA A 154 -16.08 2.86 2.97
C ALA A 154 -17.29 3.64 2.43
N PHE A 155 -17.08 4.88 1.96
CA PHE A 155 -18.12 5.69 1.32
C PHE A 155 -18.68 4.99 0.07
N ALA A 156 -17.82 4.49 -0.80
CA ALA A 156 -18.18 3.85 -2.05
C ALA A 156 -19.01 2.58 -1.86
N LEU A 157 -18.79 1.88 -0.76
CA LEU A 157 -19.51 0.67 -0.36
C LEU A 157 -20.76 0.97 0.51
N GLY A 158 -21.05 2.28 0.77
CA GLY A 158 -22.24 2.70 1.51
C GLY A 158 -22.15 2.48 3.02
N ALA A 159 -20.94 2.30 3.57
CA ALA A 159 -20.78 2.13 5.01
C ALA A 159 -21.13 3.43 5.77
N PRO A 160 -21.93 3.37 6.84
CA PRO A 160 -22.26 4.53 7.65
C PRO A 160 -21.03 5.03 8.41
N LEU A 161 -20.96 6.32 8.66
CA LEU A 161 -19.86 6.91 9.45
C LEU A 161 -20.03 6.57 10.93
N THR A 162 -19.39 5.51 11.38
CA THR A 162 -19.41 5.02 12.76
C THR A 162 -18.00 4.85 13.31
N ALA A 163 -17.87 4.62 14.62
CA ALA A 163 -16.58 4.25 15.21
C ALA A 163 -16.01 2.96 14.60
N GLY A 164 -16.86 1.98 14.28
CA GLY A 164 -16.46 0.74 13.58
C GLY A 164 -15.90 1.01 12.19
N THR A 165 -16.56 1.87 11.40
CA THR A 165 -16.06 2.27 10.08
C THR A 165 -14.70 2.98 10.17
N LEU A 166 -14.52 3.87 11.15
CA LEU A 166 -13.23 4.53 11.38
C LEU A 166 -12.15 3.53 11.80
N ALA A 167 -12.49 2.55 12.63
CA ALA A 167 -11.59 1.45 12.99
C ALA A 167 -11.19 0.61 11.76
N GLY A 168 -12.14 0.31 10.86
CA GLY A 168 -11.88 -0.37 9.61
C GLY A 168 -10.94 0.43 8.68
N VAL A 169 -11.14 1.73 8.55
CA VAL A 169 -10.24 2.64 7.80
C VAL A 169 -8.82 2.58 8.36
N ALA A 170 -8.68 2.66 9.67
CA ALA A 170 -7.38 2.57 10.32
C ALA A 170 -6.75 1.17 10.16
N ALA A 171 -7.55 0.09 10.23
CA ALA A 171 -7.08 -1.27 10.00
C ALA A 171 -6.49 -1.43 8.58
N GLY A 172 -7.20 -0.97 7.56
CA GLY A 172 -6.74 -1.01 6.18
C GLY A 172 -5.45 -0.20 5.98
N THR A 173 -5.37 1.00 6.55
CA THR A 173 -4.18 1.85 6.49
C THR A 173 -2.96 1.16 7.11
N LEU A 174 -3.11 0.50 8.26
CA LEU A 174 -2.01 -0.23 8.89
C LEU A 174 -1.53 -1.43 8.09
N LEU A 175 -2.40 -2.09 7.32
CA LEU A 175 -1.96 -3.15 6.39
C LEU A 175 -1.16 -2.58 5.20
N PHE A 176 -1.45 -1.37 4.75
CA PHE A 176 -0.57 -0.68 3.78
C PHE A 176 0.80 -0.39 4.38
N VAL A 177 0.86 0.06 5.63
CA VAL A 177 2.14 0.23 6.37
C VAL A 177 2.94 -1.07 6.37
N VAL A 178 2.30 -2.21 6.64
CA VAL A 178 2.97 -3.53 6.57
C VAL A 178 3.53 -3.78 5.18
N ALA A 179 2.71 -3.61 4.14
CA ALA A 179 3.11 -3.84 2.76
C ALA A 179 4.30 -2.94 2.35
N GLU A 180 4.26 -1.66 2.74
CA GLU A 180 5.34 -0.71 2.42
C GLU A 180 6.64 -1.05 3.15
N VAL A 181 6.60 -1.33 4.46
CA VAL A 181 7.80 -1.67 5.22
C VAL A 181 8.41 -2.97 4.74
N VAL A 182 7.59 -3.99 4.44
CA VAL A 182 8.05 -5.27 3.89
C VAL A 182 8.69 -5.08 2.50
N ARG A 183 8.09 -4.27 1.64
CA ARG A 183 8.60 -3.99 0.28
C ARG A 183 10.00 -3.38 0.27
N LYS A 184 10.34 -2.59 1.29
CA LYS A 184 11.63 -1.91 1.44
C LYS A 184 12.39 -2.43 2.67
N PHE A 185 12.22 -3.70 3.03
CA PHE A 185 12.87 -4.25 4.22
C PHE A 185 14.33 -4.57 3.99
N GLU A 186 14.67 -5.23 2.86
CA GLU A 186 16.03 -5.69 2.58
C GLU A 186 16.98 -4.50 2.30
N PRO A 187 18.15 -4.42 2.97
CA PRO A 187 19.14 -3.39 2.71
C PRO A 187 19.60 -3.40 1.24
N ARG A 188 19.88 -2.22 0.70
CA ARG A 188 20.39 -2.06 -0.67
C ARG A 188 21.80 -1.50 -0.64
N PHE A 189 22.55 -1.82 -1.68
CA PHE A 189 23.93 -1.40 -1.81
C PHE A 189 24.13 -0.67 -3.14
N ALA A 190 24.92 0.40 -3.11
CA ALA A 190 25.38 1.13 -4.28
C ALA A 190 26.45 0.30 -5.04
N PRO A 191 26.80 0.67 -6.28
CA PRO A 191 27.81 -0.06 -7.05
C PRO A 191 29.20 -0.16 -6.39
N ASP A 192 29.55 0.78 -5.52
CA ASP A 192 30.77 0.80 -4.73
C ASP A 192 30.70 -0.06 -3.45
N GLY A 193 29.59 -0.75 -3.20
CA GLY A 193 29.36 -1.58 -2.04
C GLY A 193 28.88 -0.82 -0.79
N ALA A 194 28.72 0.49 -0.84
CA ALA A 194 28.18 1.27 0.26
C ALA A 194 26.69 0.98 0.48
N MET A 195 26.27 0.81 1.74
CA MET A 195 24.85 0.63 2.08
C MET A 195 24.09 1.93 1.84
N VAL A 196 22.97 1.85 1.10
CA VAL A 196 22.11 3.00 0.81
C VAL A 196 21.05 3.14 1.90
N ALA A 197 20.91 4.33 2.47
CA ALA A 197 19.94 4.64 3.52
C ALA A 197 18.54 4.93 2.93
N ASP A 198 18.00 4.01 2.10
CA ASP A 198 16.69 4.12 1.43
C ASP A 198 15.72 2.98 1.77
N THR A 199 16.09 2.13 2.74
CA THR A 199 15.27 1.04 3.25
C THR A 199 15.04 1.13 4.74
N TYR A 200 13.95 0.54 5.22
CA TYR A 200 13.57 0.66 6.64
C TYR A 200 14.56 -0.03 7.57
N SER A 201 15.09 -1.20 7.18
CA SER A 201 16.10 -1.89 7.98
C SER A 201 17.45 -1.15 8.00
N ALA A 202 17.81 -0.43 6.92
CA ALA A 202 19.03 0.36 6.88
C ALA A 202 18.94 1.61 7.77
N VAL A 203 17.75 2.26 7.83
CA VAL A 203 17.59 3.53 8.57
C VAL A 203 17.17 3.31 10.03
N TRP A 204 16.18 2.46 10.27
CA TRP A 204 15.67 2.20 11.64
C TRP A 204 16.42 1.08 12.35
N GLY A 205 17.16 0.29 11.61
CA GLY A 205 17.65 -0.99 12.05
C GLY A 205 16.62 -2.11 11.90
N ARG A 206 17.12 -3.31 11.69
CA ARG A 206 16.30 -4.51 11.41
C ARG A 206 15.23 -4.78 12.47
N THR A 207 15.60 -4.70 13.75
CA THR A 207 14.68 -4.97 14.86
C THR A 207 13.52 -3.98 14.89
N ALA A 208 13.79 -2.68 14.72
CA ALA A 208 12.74 -1.68 14.71
C ALA A 208 11.79 -1.84 13.52
N ALA A 209 12.31 -2.16 12.33
CA ALA A 209 11.47 -2.45 11.16
C ALA A 209 10.55 -3.66 11.39
N ILE A 210 11.06 -4.75 12.01
CA ILE A 210 10.24 -5.92 12.38
C ILE A 210 9.18 -5.54 13.42
N VAL A 211 9.52 -4.75 14.43
CA VAL A 211 8.57 -4.27 15.44
C VAL A 211 7.44 -3.47 14.79
N VAL A 212 7.74 -2.58 13.83
CA VAL A 212 6.71 -1.83 13.09
C VAL A 212 5.78 -2.79 12.35
N ILE A 213 6.31 -3.80 11.64
CA ILE A 213 5.49 -4.81 10.94
C ILE A 213 4.57 -5.53 11.94
N VAL A 214 5.12 -6.07 13.03
CA VAL A 214 4.37 -6.86 14.02
C VAL A 214 3.29 -6.01 14.70
N LEU A 215 3.63 -4.81 15.15
CA LEU A 215 2.66 -3.93 15.80
C LEU A 215 1.56 -3.48 14.83
N SER A 216 1.89 -3.19 13.57
CA SER A 216 0.91 -2.83 12.55
C SER A 216 -0.04 -4.00 12.22
N LEU A 217 0.47 -5.23 12.13
CA LEU A 217 -0.36 -6.42 11.94
C LEU A 217 -1.34 -6.65 13.10
N LEU A 218 -0.84 -6.61 14.35
CA LEU A 218 -1.68 -6.80 15.53
C LEU A 218 -2.72 -5.68 15.69
N ALA A 219 -2.30 -4.43 15.51
CA ALA A 219 -3.20 -3.29 15.61
C ALA A 219 -4.27 -3.33 14.51
N SER A 220 -3.89 -3.68 13.27
CA SER A 220 -4.85 -3.85 12.18
C SER A 220 -5.89 -4.93 12.49
N ALA A 221 -5.46 -6.08 13.00
CA ALA A 221 -6.37 -7.16 13.36
C ALA A 221 -7.34 -6.77 14.50
N LEU A 222 -6.84 -6.10 15.55
CA LEU A 222 -7.68 -5.63 16.65
C LEU A 222 -8.69 -4.57 16.19
N LEU A 223 -8.27 -3.64 15.33
CA LEU A 223 -9.15 -2.63 14.75
C LEU A 223 -10.18 -3.25 13.79
N ALA A 224 -9.81 -4.29 13.05
CA ALA A 224 -10.75 -5.03 12.22
C ALA A 224 -11.84 -5.72 13.05
N VAL A 225 -11.48 -6.32 14.21
CA VAL A 225 -12.47 -6.87 15.15
C VAL A 225 -13.37 -5.77 15.70
N ALA A 226 -12.82 -4.59 16.03
CA ALA A 226 -13.62 -3.45 16.46
C ALA A 226 -14.54 -2.91 15.33
N ALA A 227 -14.18 -3.15 14.08
CA ALA A 227 -15.02 -2.86 12.91
C ALA A 227 -16.08 -3.94 12.62
N GLY A 228 -16.07 -5.05 13.36
CA GLY A 228 -17.04 -6.14 13.20
C GLY A 228 -16.52 -7.41 12.52
N ALA A 229 -15.23 -7.46 12.15
CA ALA A 229 -14.63 -8.68 11.61
C ALA A 229 -14.57 -9.79 12.67
N GLY A 230 -14.61 -11.05 12.22
CA GLY A 230 -14.49 -12.22 13.10
C GLY A 230 -13.13 -12.29 13.81
N VAL A 231 -13.10 -12.91 15.00
CA VAL A 231 -11.87 -13.04 15.81
C VAL A 231 -10.77 -13.88 15.12
N VAL A 232 -11.09 -14.63 14.09
CA VAL A 232 -10.13 -15.43 13.29
C VAL A 232 -8.99 -14.55 12.77
N VAL A 233 -9.27 -13.29 12.43
CA VAL A 233 -8.25 -12.34 11.95
C VAL A 233 -7.13 -12.14 12.98
N THR A 234 -7.44 -12.14 14.29
CA THR A 234 -6.43 -11.99 15.35
C THR A 234 -5.55 -13.22 15.48
N VAL A 235 -6.13 -14.42 15.31
CA VAL A 235 -5.38 -15.68 15.32
C VAL A 235 -4.41 -15.74 14.14
N VAL A 236 -4.87 -15.36 12.95
CA VAL A 236 -4.02 -15.29 11.74
C VAL A 236 -2.91 -14.27 11.93
N ALA A 237 -3.21 -13.07 12.41
CA ALA A 237 -2.21 -12.04 12.70
C ALA A 237 -1.16 -12.52 13.70
N ALA A 238 -1.58 -13.14 14.81
CA ALA A 238 -0.69 -13.68 15.82
C ALA A 238 0.23 -14.77 15.25
N ALA A 239 -0.29 -15.67 14.41
CA ALA A 239 0.50 -16.72 13.76
C ALA A 239 1.60 -16.12 12.89
N PHE A 240 1.29 -15.09 12.06
CA PHE A 240 2.29 -14.39 11.27
C PHE A 240 3.31 -13.65 12.13
N CYS A 241 2.89 -13.00 13.21
CA CYS A 241 3.79 -12.32 14.13
C CYS A 241 4.79 -13.30 14.78
N VAL A 242 4.32 -14.45 15.24
CA VAL A 242 5.17 -15.51 15.78
C VAL A 242 6.15 -16.04 14.73
N ALA A 243 5.68 -16.32 13.52
CA ALA A 243 6.53 -16.80 12.43
C ALA A 243 7.60 -15.77 12.05
N ILE A 244 7.24 -14.48 11.92
CA ILE A 244 8.18 -13.37 11.65
C ILE A 244 9.22 -13.27 12.78
N ALA A 245 8.79 -13.35 14.04
CA ALA A 245 9.68 -13.28 15.20
C ALA A 245 10.64 -14.47 15.24
N ALA A 246 10.17 -15.68 14.95
CA ALA A 246 10.98 -16.90 14.91
C ALA A 246 12.01 -16.86 13.78
N LEU A 247 11.63 -16.35 12.61
CA LEU A 247 12.48 -16.30 11.41
C LEU A 247 13.15 -14.92 11.20
N ARG A 248 13.17 -14.07 12.22
CA ARG A 248 13.70 -12.70 12.15
C ARG A 248 15.14 -12.58 11.66
N ARG A 249 15.94 -13.65 11.69
CA ARG A 249 17.32 -13.64 11.19
C ARG A 249 17.43 -13.71 9.67
N SER A 250 16.35 -14.05 8.96
CA SER A 250 16.30 -14.13 7.50
C SER A 250 15.46 -12.96 6.95
N ASP A 251 16.08 -12.02 6.21
CA ASP A 251 15.38 -10.91 5.58
C ASP A 251 14.32 -11.43 4.60
N ARG A 252 14.70 -12.45 3.80
CA ARG A 252 13.78 -13.08 2.86
C ARG A 252 12.55 -13.69 3.55
N ALA A 253 12.73 -14.35 4.70
CA ALA A 253 11.61 -14.91 5.44
C ALA A 253 10.68 -13.81 5.98
N VAL A 254 11.25 -12.72 6.53
CA VAL A 254 10.46 -11.56 7.00
C VAL A 254 9.67 -10.93 5.84
N MET A 255 10.29 -10.74 4.68
CA MET A 255 9.63 -10.18 3.51
C MET A 255 8.51 -11.08 2.97
N VAL A 256 8.76 -12.39 2.88
CA VAL A 256 7.75 -13.35 2.39
C VAL A 256 6.58 -13.44 3.37
N LEU A 257 6.84 -13.64 4.66
CA LEU A 257 5.79 -13.75 5.68
C LEU A 257 5.00 -12.44 5.83
N GLY A 258 5.69 -11.30 5.89
CA GLY A 258 5.04 -10.00 5.95
C GLY A 258 4.19 -9.72 4.69
N GLY A 259 4.69 -10.06 3.50
CA GLY A 259 3.94 -9.94 2.26
C GLY A 259 2.71 -10.86 2.20
N LEU A 260 2.82 -12.10 2.67
CA LEU A 260 1.71 -13.06 2.72
C LEU A 260 0.69 -12.75 3.83
N SER A 261 1.08 -12.02 4.87
CA SER A 261 0.16 -11.65 5.94
C SER A 261 -0.99 -10.76 5.44
N VAL A 262 -0.76 -9.89 4.46
CA VAL A 262 -1.77 -8.99 3.92
C VAL A 262 -2.93 -9.75 3.26
N PRO A 263 -2.71 -10.62 2.26
CA PRO A 263 -3.79 -11.41 1.68
C PRO A 263 -4.42 -12.38 2.69
N ALA A 264 -3.64 -12.94 3.62
CA ALA A 264 -4.15 -13.84 4.64
C ALA A 264 -5.10 -13.13 5.61
N LEU A 265 -4.77 -11.93 6.08
CA LEU A 265 -5.65 -11.14 6.92
C LEU A 265 -6.90 -10.69 6.16
N ALA A 266 -6.75 -10.23 4.92
CA ALA A 266 -7.90 -9.86 4.07
C ALA A 266 -8.89 -11.04 3.91
N ALA A 267 -8.39 -12.26 3.67
CA ALA A 267 -9.22 -13.45 3.59
C ALA A 267 -9.86 -13.82 4.93
N ALA A 268 -9.11 -13.72 6.05
CA ALA A 268 -9.62 -13.99 7.39
C ALA A 268 -10.72 -13.02 7.85
N MET A 269 -10.80 -11.82 7.27
CA MET A 269 -11.88 -10.87 7.56
C MET A 269 -13.21 -11.21 6.88
N LEU A 270 -13.21 -12.14 5.91
CA LEU A 270 -14.45 -12.63 5.29
C LEU A 270 -15.13 -13.76 6.12
N SER A 271 -14.44 -14.32 7.11
CA SER A 271 -14.98 -15.37 7.99
C SER A 271 -15.72 -14.76 9.18
#